data_e35dbb751323d7fc4c815c6cbeddec4d
#
_entry.id   e35dbb751323d7fc4c815c6cbeddec4d
#
_cell.length_a   1.000
_cell.length_b   1.000
_cell.length_c   1.000
_cell.angle_alpha   90.00
_cell.angle_beta   90.00
_cell.angle_gamma   90.00
#
_symmetry.space_group_name_H-M   'P 1'
#
loop_
_entity.id
_entity.type
_entity.pdbx_description
1 polymer ?
#
loop_
_entity_poly.entity_id
_entity_poly.type
_entity_poly.pdbx_seq_one_letter_code
_entity_poly.pdbx_strand_id
1 'polypeptide(L)'
;MIAIVCIDDKGGMLFNHRRQSQDRILRADLLREAARRPVWMNAYSARQFGAPAENLRVAEDFPDRAGSGELCFVEDRDLSPLAGKLEGLILYRWNRTYPADLYFTLSLEGWTLERREEFSGSSHEKITKEVYRR
;
A
#
# COMPACT_ATOMS: atom_id res chain seq x y z
N MET A 1 -12.10 4.59 3.76
CA MET A 1 -10.89 4.51 2.89
C MET A 1 -10.22 3.16 3.07
N ILE A 2 -9.58 2.70 2.01
CA ILE A 2 -8.86 1.44 1.99
C ILE A 2 -7.37 1.75 1.85
N ALA A 3 -6.55 1.32 2.79
CA ALA A 3 -5.11 1.58 2.72
C ALA A 3 -4.39 0.46 1.97
N ILE A 4 -3.41 0.83 1.16
CA ILE A 4 -2.52 -0.09 0.46
C ILE A 4 -1.12 0.15 0.98
N VAL A 5 -0.45 -0.91 1.45
CA VAL A 5 0.88 -0.81 2.05
C VAL A 5 1.75 -1.97 1.56
N CYS A 6 3.01 -1.68 1.31
CA CYS A 6 4.03 -2.70 1.02
C CYS A 6 4.92 -2.87 2.24
N ILE A 7 5.11 -4.10 2.69
CA ILE A 7 5.91 -4.37 3.88
C ILE A 7 6.91 -5.51 3.64
N ASP A 8 8.02 -5.45 4.35
CA ASP A 8 9.00 -6.53 4.38
C ASP A 8 8.66 -7.58 5.44
N ASP A 9 9.52 -8.57 5.64
CA ASP A 9 9.28 -9.68 6.57
C ASP A 9 9.15 -9.24 8.03
N LYS A 10 9.64 -8.06 8.38
CA LYS A 10 9.58 -7.50 9.73
C LYS A 10 8.57 -6.37 9.84
N GLY A 11 7.75 -6.17 8.82
CA GLY A 11 6.77 -5.09 8.79
C GLY A 11 7.37 -3.75 8.39
N GLY A 12 8.61 -3.71 7.90
CA GLY A 12 9.25 -2.48 7.46
C GLY A 12 8.57 -1.89 6.23
N MET A 13 8.50 -0.57 6.18
CA MET A 13 7.86 0.18 5.10
C MET A 13 8.82 1.09 4.35
N LEU A 14 9.73 1.71 5.09
CA LEU A 14 10.56 2.81 4.58
C LEU A 14 11.90 2.79 5.28
N PHE A 15 12.94 3.25 4.62
CA PHE A 15 14.25 3.45 5.21
C PHE A 15 14.86 4.75 4.70
N ASN A 16 15.31 5.60 5.62
CA ASN A 16 15.96 6.86 5.31
C ASN A 16 15.15 7.70 4.31
N HIS A 17 13.85 7.83 4.56
CA HIS A 17 12.88 8.55 3.72
C HIS A 17 12.72 8.00 2.30
N ARG A 18 13.11 6.75 2.08
CA ARG A 18 12.99 6.09 0.77
C ARG A 18 12.27 4.77 0.90
N ARG A 19 11.47 4.43 -0.13
CA ARG A 19 10.82 3.13 -0.17
C ARG A 19 11.87 2.02 -0.20
N GLN A 20 11.55 0.90 0.41
CA GLN A 20 12.45 -0.24 0.47
C GLN A 20 12.68 -0.88 -0.89
N SER A 21 11.64 -0.92 -1.71
CA SER A 21 11.69 -1.51 -3.04
C SER A 21 10.52 -1.04 -3.89
N GLN A 22 10.53 -1.41 -5.16
CA GLN A 22 9.42 -1.19 -6.07
C GLN A 22 9.37 -2.34 -7.06
N ASP A 23 8.20 -2.54 -7.66
CA ASP A 23 7.97 -3.66 -8.55
C ASP A 23 6.90 -3.29 -9.57
N ARG A 24 7.21 -3.43 -10.85
CA ARG A 24 6.32 -3.06 -11.94
C ARG A 24 5.04 -3.91 -11.94
N ILE A 25 5.17 -5.19 -11.65
CA ILE A 25 4.01 -6.11 -11.61
C ILE A 25 3.11 -5.75 -10.43
N LEU A 26 3.69 -5.41 -9.28
CA LEU A 26 2.92 -4.96 -8.12
C LEU A 26 2.15 -3.68 -8.43
N ARG A 27 2.80 -2.70 -9.09
CA ARG A 27 2.10 -1.46 -9.46
C ARG A 27 0.92 -1.72 -10.38
N ALA A 28 1.09 -2.63 -11.34
CA ALA A 28 -0.01 -3.01 -12.24
C ALA A 28 -1.15 -3.69 -11.47
N ASP A 29 -0.82 -4.56 -10.53
CA ASP A 29 -1.81 -5.24 -9.68
C ASP A 29 -2.58 -4.23 -8.84
N LEU A 30 -1.88 -3.26 -8.27
CA LEU A 30 -2.50 -2.20 -7.46
C LEU A 30 -3.55 -1.42 -8.28
N LEU A 31 -3.21 -1.03 -9.49
CA LEU A 31 -4.12 -0.29 -10.35
C LEU A 31 -5.32 -1.15 -10.77
N ARG A 32 -5.09 -2.43 -11.02
CA ARG A 32 -6.17 -3.37 -11.35
C ARG A 32 -7.09 -3.58 -10.15
N GLU A 33 -6.54 -3.72 -8.96
CA GLU A 33 -7.33 -3.87 -7.72
C GLU A 33 -8.18 -2.64 -7.46
N ALA A 34 -7.68 -1.46 -7.79
CA ALA A 34 -8.42 -0.21 -7.63
C ALA A 34 -9.68 -0.16 -8.50
N ALA A 35 -9.69 -0.83 -9.64
CA ALA A 35 -10.85 -0.91 -10.55
C ALA A 35 -11.44 0.48 -10.84
N ARG A 36 -10.57 1.43 -11.18
CA ARG A 36 -10.90 2.84 -11.48
C ARG A 36 -11.34 3.70 -10.29
N ARG A 37 -11.40 3.12 -9.09
CA ARG A 37 -11.63 3.95 -7.89
C ARG A 37 -10.45 4.90 -7.70
N PRO A 38 -10.66 6.09 -7.13
CA PRO A 38 -9.57 6.98 -6.82
C PRO A 38 -8.52 6.32 -5.94
N VAL A 39 -7.25 6.50 -6.32
CA VAL A 39 -6.10 6.06 -5.52
C VAL A 39 -5.32 7.31 -5.13
N TRP A 40 -5.40 7.65 -3.86
CA TRP A 40 -4.74 8.82 -3.29
C TRP A 40 -3.34 8.48 -2.84
N MET A 41 -2.39 9.38 -3.10
CA MET A 41 -1.01 9.24 -2.67
C MET A 41 -0.31 10.58 -2.71
N ASN A 42 0.87 10.67 -2.10
CA ASN A 42 1.69 11.88 -2.20
C ASN A 42 2.48 11.90 -3.52
N ALA A 43 3.17 13.01 -3.79
CA ALA A 43 3.93 13.18 -5.02
C ALA A 43 5.10 12.17 -5.11
N TYR A 44 5.74 11.86 -4.00
CA TYR A 44 6.82 10.90 -3.95
C TYR A 44 6.36 9.51 -4.44
N SER A 45 5.22 9.05 -3.92
CA SER A 45 4.66 7.75 -4.31
C SER A 45 4.19 7.75 -5.77
N ALA A 46 3.62 8.85 -6.22
CA ALA A 46 3.09 8.95 -7.58
C ALA A 46 4.17 8.82 -8.66
N ARG A 47 5.37 9.29 -8.37
CA ARG A 47 6.49 9.27 -9.34
C ARG A 47 6.84 7.87 -9.84
N GLN A 48 6.67 6.85 -9.01
CA GLN A 48 7.02 5.49 -9.42
C GLN A 48 6.08 4.90 -10.48
N PHE A 49 4.90 5.49 -10.65
CA PHE A 49 3.94 5.00 -11.62
C PHE A 49 4.22 5.46 -13.05
N GLY A 50 5.14 6.40 -13.24
CA GLY A 50 5.52 6.89 -14.58
C GLY A 50 4.39 7.69 -15.21
N ALA A 51 3.77 7.13 -16.25
CA ALA A 51 2.61 7.77 -16.89
C ALA A 51 1.44 7.76 -15.90
N PRO A 52 0.76 8.91 -15.69
CA PRO A 52 -0.33 8.96 -14.73
C PRO A 52 -1.53 8.14 -15.21
N ALA A 53 -2.07 7.33 -14.31
CA ALA A 53 -3.36 6.68 -14.53
C ALA A 53 -4.47 7.70 -14.22
N GLU A 54 -5.60 7.59 -14.89
CA GLU A 54 -6.73 8.51 -14.71
C GLU A 54 -7.21 8.63 -13.29
N ASN A 55 -7.13 7.54 -12.54
CA ASN A 55 -7.67 7.46 -11.18
C ASN A 55 -6.66 7.82 -10.09
N LEU A 56 -5.42 8.18 -10.43
CA LEU A 56 -4.46 8.64 -9.44
C LEU A 56 -4.80 10.06 -8.99
N ARG A 57 -4.79 10.27 -7.68
CA ARG A 57 -5.02 11.58 -7.06
C ARG A 57 -3.83 11.90 -6.17
N VAL A 58 -3.15 13.00 -6.48
CA VAL A 58 -1.90 13.38 -5.79
C VAL A 58 -2.16 14.55 -4.86
N ALA A 59 -1.90 14.35 -3.56
CA ALA A 59 -1.99 15.39 -2.55
C ALA A 59 -1.17 14.99 -1.34
N GLU A 60 -0.44 15.94 -0.73
CA GLU A 60 0.37 15.64 0.45
C GLU A 60 -0.49 15.31 1.67
N ASP A 61 -1.70 15.85 1.74
CA ASP A 61 -2.69 15.55 2.78
C ASP A 61 -3.68 14.46 2.35
N PHE A 62 -3.23 13.53 1.53
CA PHE A 62 -4.08 12.50 0.92
C PHE A 62 -4.93 11.70 1.92
N PRO A 63 -4.47 11.39 3.15
CA PRO A 63 -5.32 10.65 4.08
C PRO A 63 -6.55 11.42 4.53
N ASP A 64 -6.51 12.75 4.47
CA ASP A 64 -7.64 13.61 4.83
C ASP A 64 -8.62 13.77 3.66
N ARG A 65 -8.19 13.44 2.46
CA ARG A 65 -8.99 13.61 1.25
C ARG A 65 -9.70 12.34 0.80
N ALA A 66 -9.10 11.19 1.04
CA ALA A 66 -9.67 9.91 0.61
C ALA A 66 -11.00 9.65 1.31
N GLY A 67 -12.02 9.36 0.53
CA GLY A 67 -13.36 9.10 1.03
C GLY A 67 -13.68 7.61 1.15
N SER A 68 -14.93 7.33 1.47
CA SER A 68 -15.43 5.96 1.59
C SER A 68 -15.27 5.20 0.26
N GLY A 69 -14.73 3.98 0.34
CA GLY A 69 -14.50 3.14 -0.83
C GLY A 69 -13.29 3.52 -1.67
N GLU A 70 -12.67 4.68 -1.39
CA GLU A 70 -11.47 5.11 -2.11
C GLU A 70 -10.21 4.53 -1.49
N LEU A 71 -9.16 4.43 -2.30
CA LEU A 71 -7.91 3.82 -1.89
C LEU A 71 -6.86 4.88 -1.59
N CYS A 72 -5.90 4.48 -0.76
CA CYS A 72 -4.81 5.34 -0.30
C CYS A 72 -3.54 4.52 -0.29
N PHE A 73 -2.57 4.87 -1.14
CA PHE A 73 -1.27 4.19 -1.15
C PHE A 73 -0.33 4.88 -0.18
N VAL A 74 0.00 4.20 0.91
CA VAL A 74 0.76 4.78 2.04
C VAL A 74 2.13 4.15 2.10
N GLU A 75 3.17 4.96 1.88
CA GLU A 75 4.56 4.50 1.94
C GLU A 75 5.37 5.14 3.06
N ASP A 76 5.00 6.33 3.50
CA ASP A 76 5.88 7.20 4.26
C ASP A 76 5.41 7.58 5.67
N ARG A 77 4.36 6.92 6.16
CA ARG A 77 3.80 7.29 7.46
C ARG A 77 3.16 6.12 8.18
N ASP A 78 3.08 6.26 9.50
CA ASP A 78 2.39 5.31 10.37
C ASP A 78 0.89 5.31 10.06
N LEU A 79 0.31 4.12 9.99
CA LEU A 79 -1.12 3.93 9.75
C LEU A 79 -1.96 4.01 11.02
N SER A 80 -1.36 3.89 12.19
CA SER A 80 -2.12 3.88 13.44
C SER A 80 -3.05 5.09 13.61
N PRO A 81 -2.63 6.33 13.28
CA PRO A 81 -3.54 7.47 13.36
C PRO A 81 -4.73 7.39 12.40
N LEU A 82 -4.64 6.58 11.37
CA LEU A 82 -5.69 6.44 10.36
C LEU A 82 -6.65 5.29 10.66
N ALA A 83 -6.36 4.49 11.69
CA ALA A 83 -7.08 3.24 11.96
C ALA A 83 -8.60 3.40 12.00
N GLY A 84 -9.08 4.49 12.59
CA GLY A 84 -10.52 4.75 12.70
C GLY A 84 -11.23 5.03 11.37
N LYS A 85 -10.46 5.40 10.34
CA LYS A 85 -11.00 5.69 9.01
C LYS A 85 -10.93 4.49 8.07
N LEU A 86 -10.19 3.45 8.43
CA LEU A 86 -9.94 2.33 7.53
C LEU A 86 -11.08 1.35 7.53
N GLU A 87 -11.66 1.13 6.38
CA GLU A 87 -12.67 0.09 6.14
C GLU A 87 -12.05 -1.15 5.50
N GLY A 88 -10.89 -1.00 4.88
CA GLY A 88 -10.17 -2.09 4.23
C GLY A 88 -8.67 -1.85 4.26
N LEU A 89 -7.91 -2.93 4.02
CA LEU A 89 -6.46 -2.91 4.03
C LEU A 89 -5.95 -3.91 3.00
N ILE A 90 -5.02 -3.47 2.17
CA ILE A 90 -4.34 -4.34 1.21
C ILE A 90 -2.86 -4.32 1.54
N LEU A 91 -2.32 -5.46 1.95
CA LEU A 91 -0.91 -5.62 2.25
C LEU A 91 -0.24 -6.38 1.11
N TYR A 92 0.82 -5.77 0.57
CA TYR A 92 1.74 -6.47 -0.31
C TYR A 92 2.98 -6.80 0.49
N ARG A 93 3.32 -8.08 0.58
CA ARG A 93 4.51 -8.55 1.28
C ARG A 93 5.59 -8.84 0.27
N TRP A 94 6.75 -8.17 0.43
CA TRP A 94 7.89 -8.38 -0.45
C TRP A 94 8.47 -9.80 -0.33
N ASN A 95 8.27 -10.44 0.83
CA ASN A 95 8.87 -11.73 1.18
C ASN A 95 10.41 -11.65 1.20
N ARG A 96 10.90 -10.52 1.66
CA ARG A 96 12.32 -10.20 1.89
C ARG A 96 12.43 -9.30 3.10
N THR A 97 13.64 -9.20 3.64
CA THR A 97 13.96 -8.27 4.71
C THR A 97 14.85 -7.17 4.14
N TYR A 98 14.48 -5.93 4.40
CA TYR A 98 15.23 -4.74 4.00
C TYR A 98 15.55 -3.90 5.23
N PRO A 99 16.53 -2.99 5.17
CA PRO A 99 16.67 -1.98 6.21
C PRO A 99 15.39 -1.17 6.32
N ALA A 100 15.00 -0.82 7.55
CA ALA A 100 13.78 -0.05 7.80
C ALA A 100 13.93 0.80 9.06
N ASP A 101 13.31 1.98 9.03
CA ASP A 101 13.16 2.85 10.19
C ASP A 101 11.71 3.33 10.36
N LEU A 102 10.82 2.90 9.48
CA LEU A 102 9.38 3.08 9.61
C LEU A 102 8.72 1.73 9.45
N TYR A 103 7.81 1.38 10.35
CA TYR A 103 7.18 0.07 10.39
C TYR A 103 5.67 0.15 10.36
N PHE A 104 5.07 -0.88 9.78
CA PHE A 104 3.64 -1.12 9.86
C PHE A 104 3.35 -1.70 11.26
N THR A 105 2.64 -0.95 12.08
CA THR A 105 2.37 -1.31 13.47
C THR A 105 0.89 -1.51 13.77
N LEU A 106 0.02 -1.33 12.77
CA LEU A 106 -1.41 -1.52 12.93
C LEU A 106 -1.71 -2.97 13.29
N SER A 107 -2.47 -3.17 14.39
CA SER A 107 -2.91 -4.51 14.77
C SER A 107 -3.96 -5.00 13.78
N LEU A 108 -3.82 -6.26 13.36
CA LEU A 108 -4.79 -6.92 12.50
C LEU A 108 -5.89 -7.63 13.31
N GLU A 109 -5.88 -7.49 14.63
CA GLU A 109 -6.95 -8.01 15.48
C GLU A 109 -8.28 -7.35 15.10
N GLY A 110 -9.31 -8.17 14.91
CA GLY A 110 -10.62 -7.67 14.49
C GLY A 110 -10.76 -7.49 12.97
N TRP A 111 -9.69 -7.73 12.20
CA TRP A 111 -9.74 -7.71 10.75
C TRP A 111 -9.96 -9.12 10.20
N THR A 112 -10.70 -9.22 9.10
CA THR A 112 -10.94 -10.48 8.40
C THR A 112 -10.14 -10.54 7.12
N LEU A 113 -9.33 -11.58 6.95
CA LEU A 113 -8.63 -11.84 5.69
C LEU A 113 -9.65 -12.35 4.67
N GLU A 114 -9.94 -11.55 3.64
CA GLU A 114 -10.88 -11.92 2.58
C GLU A 114 -10.22 -12.74 1.48
N ARG A 115 -8.99 -12.34 1.11
CA ARG A 115 -8.28 -12.92 -0.03
C ARG A 115 -6.79 -12.89 0.22
N ARG A 116 -6.11 -13.93 -0.25
CA ARG A 116 -4.67 -14.01 -0.26
C ARG A 116 -4.23 -14.55 -1.61
N GLU A 117 -3.35 -13.85 -2.27
CA GLU A 117 -2.82 -14.19 -3.57
C GLU A 117 -1.30 -14.12 -3.56
N GLU A 118 -0.66 -14.97 -4.36
CA GLU A 118 0.78 -14.93 -4.55
C GLU A 118 1.07 -14.82 -6.04
N PHE A 119 2.04 -13.99 -6.39
CA PHE A 119 2.43 -13.81 -7.79
C PHE A 119 3.92 -13.48 -7.91
N SER A 120 4.47 -13.76 -9.09
CA SER A 120 5.84 -13.37 -9.42
C SER A 120 5.88 -11.90 -9.79
N GLY A 121 6.74 -11.14 -9.14
CA GLY A 121 6.98 -9.74 -9.48
C GLY A 121 7.99 -9.59 -10.61
N SER A 122 8.27 -8.33 -10.97
CA SER A 122 9.32 -8.01 -11.93
C SER A 122 10.71 -7.97 -11.30
N SER A 123 10.79 -7.61 -10.03
CA SER A 123 12.05 -7.53 -9.26
C SER A 123 12.05 -8.43 -8.01
N HIS A 124 11.01 -9.21 -7.82
CA HIS A 124 10.86 -10.14 -6.70
C HIS A 124 10.33 -11.47 -7.21
N GLU A 125 10.87 -12.56 -6.72
CA GLU A 125 10.41 -13.90 -7.13
C GLU A 125 8.96 -14.14 -6.75
N LYS A 126 8.58 -13.68 -5.56
CA LYS A 126 7.25 -13.94 -5.01
C LYS A 126 6.81 -12.76 -4.16
N ILE A 127 5.66 -12.23 -4.50
CA ILE A 127 4.97 -11.20 -3.72
C ILE A 127 3.67 -11.80 -3.21
N THR A 128 3.36 -11.57 -1.93
CA THR A 128 2.11 -12.03 -1.34
C THR A 128 1.20 -10.83 -1.13
N LYS A 129 -0.01 -10.93 -1.66
CA LYS A 129 -1.04 -9.90 -1.51
C LYS A 129 -2.11 -10.41 -0.55
N GLU A 130 -2.42 -9.64 0.46
CA GLU A 130 -3.47 -9.95 1.44
C GLU A 130 -4.47 -8.82 1.48
N VAL A 131 -5.74 -9.16 1.32
CA VAL A 131 -6.85 -8.19 1.35
C VAL A 131 -7.66 -8.43 2.61
N TYR A 132 -7.72 -7.41 3.45
CA TYR A 132 -8.42 -7.46 4.73
C TYR A 132 -9.62 -6.52 4.73
N ARG A 133 -10.62 -6.89 5.50
CA ARG A 133 -11.80 -6.09 5.77
C ARG A 133 -12.10 -6.10 7.26
N ARG A 134 -12.71 -5.04 7.75
CA ARG A 134 -13.23 -5.00 9.10
C ARG A 134 -14.54 -5.73 9.25
#